data_59e06bd1958210f9fd504bfe5fb678c7
#
_entry.id   59e06bd1958210f9fd504bfe5fb678c7
#
_cell.length_a   1.000
_cell.length_b   1.000
_cell.length_c   1.000
_cell.angle_alpha   90.00
_cell.angle_beta   90.00
_cell.angle_gamma   90.00
#
_symmetry.space_group_name_H-M   'P 1'
#
loop_
_entity.id
_entity.type
_entity.pdbx_description
1 polymer ?
#
loop_
_entity_poly.entity_id
_entity_poly.type
_entity_poly.pdbx_seq_one_letter_code
_entity_poly.pdbx_strand_id
1 'polypeptide(L)'
;MAEQPDNATKQKCLSTFATSSKGGASAGVPKTLDEALSEIGFGPFQWRLMMVLAVGQMADAMEITLLSFLAPCVQSEWGLSSAQTSSITSVVFAGELLGSLFWGPLADRRGRRATYLASLSVILAAGLASAGAEGYAWLLAARGLVGVGVGGGCVPFDFFAEVLPQERRGRALAFLQLFWGG
;
A
#
# COMPACT_ATOMS: atom_id res chain seq x y z
N MET A 1 38.26 44.59 5.76
CA MET A 1 38.67 43.82 6.92
C MET A 1 37.41 43.66 7.77
N ALA A 2 36.65 42.61 7.56
CA ALA A 2 35.36 42.37 8.25
C ALA A 2 35.66 41.53 9.48
N GLU A 3 35.40 42.09 10.65
CA GLU A 3 35.57 41.50 11.97
C GLU A 3 34.62 40.33 12.16
N GLN A 4 35.18 39.16 12.37
CA GLN A 4 34.41 37.90 12.56
C GLN A 4 33.80 37.92 13.98
N PRO A 5 32.49 37.75 14.15
CA PRO A 5 31.87 37.84 15.47
C PRO A 5 32.39 36.72 16.38
N ASP A 6 32.77 37.13 17.59
CA ASP A 6 33.33 36.32 18.66
C ASP A 6 32.43 35.13 19.02
N ASN A 7 33.06 34.01 19.35
CA ASN A 7 32.43 32.72 19.67
C ASN A 7 31.41 32.84 20.83
N ALA A 8 31.64 33.76 21.74
CA ALA A 8 30.74 34.06 22.85
C ALA A 8 29.41 34.68 22.39
N THR A 9 29.43 35.49 21.32
CA THR A 9 28.24 36.12 20.74
C THR A 9 27.39 35.07 19.97
N LYS A 10 28.06 34.12 19.29
CA LYS A 10 27.36 33.00 18.63
C LYS A 10 26.67 32.05 19.63
N GLN A 11 27.34 31.76 20.74
CA GLN A 11 26.81 30.91 21.79
C GLN A 11 25.62 31.54 22.52
N LYS A 12 25.65 32.87 22.72
CA LYS A 12 24.57 33.65 23.34
C LYS A 12 23.34 33.74 22.42
N CYS A 13 23.53 33.87 21.10
CA CYS A 13 22.46 33.79 20.11
C CYS A 13 21.80 32.39 20.07
N LEU A 14 22.59 31.32 20.08
CA LEU A 14 22.10 29.96 20.11
C LEU A 14 21.34 29.60 21.39
N SER A 15 21.82 30.11 22.56
CA SER A 15 21.12 29.88 23.83
C SER A 15 19.82 30.69 23.92
N THR A 16 19.76 31.89 23.35
CA THR A 16 18.54 32.72 23.30
C THR A 16 17.48 32.07 22.36
N PHE A 17 17.93 31.47 21.25
CA PHE A 17 17.03 30.70 20.36
C PHE A 17 16.51 29.45 21.05
N ALA A 18 17.34 28.72 21.79
CA ALA A 18 16.94 27.50 22.50
C ALA A 18 16.01 27.78 23.70
N THR A 19 16.12 28.93 24.35
CA THR A 19 15.25 29.32 25.48
C THR A 19 13.91 29.89 25.02
N SER A 20 13.84 30.48 23.82
CA SER A 20 12.59 30.96 23.22
C SER A 20 11.66 29.83 22.77
N SER A 21 12.19 28.62 22.62
CA SER A 21 11.42 27.44 22.20
C SER A 21 10.66 26.73 23.34
N LYS A 22 10.80 27.13 24.61
CA LYS A 22 10.25 26.43 25.77
C LYS A 22 9.09 27.12 26.50
N GLY A 23 8.57 28.19 26.00
CA GLY A 23 7.51 28.88 26.73
C GLY A 23 6.64 29.80 25.87
N GLY A 24 5.51 29.28 25.43
CA GLY A 24 4.47 30.11 24.84
C GLY A 24 3.62 29.32 23.85
N ALA A 25 2.33 29.19 24.11
CA ALA A 25 1.33 28.80 23.13
C ALA A 25 1.40 29.77 21.95
N SER A 26 2.17 29.45 20.90
CA SER A 26 2.32 30.23 19.68
C SER A 26 1.18 29.85 18.74
N ALA A 27 0.11 30.62 18.81
CA ALA A 27 -0.82 30.73 17.70
C ALA A 27 -0.05 31.28 16.47
N GLY A 28 0.16 30.45 15.42
CA GLY A 28 0.57 30.97 14.13
C GLY A 28 1.77 30.35 13.42
N VAL A 29 2.44 29.34 13.96
CA VAL A 29 3.44 28.57 13.16
C VAL A 29 2.68 27.44 12.44
N PRO A 30 2.77 27.32 11.10
CA PRO A 30 2.20 26.18 10.41
C PRO A 30 2.92 24.93 10.93
N LYS A 31 2.24 24.12 11.75
CA LYS A 31 2.74 22.82 12.16
C LYS A 31 2.91 21.98 10.91
N THR A 32 4.06 21.36 10.76
CA THR A 32 4.24 20.38 9.70
C THR A 32 3.23 19.25 9.92
N LEU A 33 2.79 18.61 8.84
CA LEU A 33 1.84 17.49 8.92
C LEU A 33 2.35 16.41 9.90
N ASP A 34 3.65 16.16 9.90
CA ASP A 34 4.30 15.19 10.77
C ASP A 34 4.22 15.57 12.26
N GLU A 35 4.34 16.86 12.61
CA GLU A 35 4.16 17.34 13.99
C GLU A 35 2.71 17.17 14.46
N ALA A 36 1.75 17.47 13.60
CA ALA A 36 0.34 17.27 13.91
C ALA A 36 0.00 15.78 14.10
N LEU A 37 0.54 14.91 13.25
CA LEU A 37 0.36 13.45 13.37
C LEU A 37 1.05 12.89 14.62
N SER A 38 2.20 13.42 15.03
CA SER A 38 2.89 12.99 16.24
C SER A 38 2.14 13.38 17.52
N GLU A 39 1.46 14.54 17.53
CA GLU A 39 0.60 14.96 18.64
C GLU A 39 -0.66 14.11 18.76
N ILE A 40 -1.29 13.74 17.64
CA ILE A 40 -2.48 12.87 17.62
C ILE A 40 -2.12 11.45 18.06
N GLY A 41 -0.91 10.99 17.75
CA GLY A 41 -0.42 9.66 18.10
C GLY A 41 -1.15 8.54 17.36
N PHE A 42 -0.99 7.31 17.85
CA PHE A 42 -1.63 6.11 17.31
C PHE A 42 -2.97 5.87 18.06
N GLY A 43 -4.07 6.27 17.44
CA GLY A 43 -5.40 6.21 18.01
C GLY A 43 -6.29 5.06 17.45
N PRO A 44 -7.54 4.95 17.93
CA PRO A 44 -8.48 3.92 17.48
C PRO A 44 -8.84 4.03 15.99
N PHE A 45 -8.69 5.22 15.39
CA PHE A 45 -8.88 5.42 13.95
C PHE A 45 -7.82 4.67 13.14
N GLN A 46 -6.54 4.86 13.47
CA GLN A 46 -5.42 4.19 12.82
C GLN A 46 -5.51 2.66 12.96
N TRP A 47 -5.96 2.19 14.13
CA TRP A 47 -6.17 0.77 14.37
C TRP A 47 -7.28 0.18 13.48
N ARG A 48 -8.44 0.85 13.39
CA ARG A 48 -9.53 0.42 12.51
C ARG A 48 -9.10 0.44 11.04
N LEU A 49 -8.41 1.48 10.61
CA LEU A 49 -7.89 1.59 9.25
C LEU A 49 -6.93 0.45 8.94
N MET A 50 -5.99 0.17 9.86
CA MET A 50 -5.04 -0.93 9.73
C MET A 50 -5.76 -2.28 9.59
N MET A 51 -6.80 -2.55 10.37
CA MET A 51 -7.55 -3.80 10.28
C MET A 51 -8.28 -3.94 8.94
N VAL A 52 -8.87 -2.86 8.42
CA VAL A 52 -9.52 -2.88 7.09
C VAL A 52 -8.51 -3.15 5.98
N LEU A 53 -7.33 -2.53 6.04
CA LEU A 53 -6.26 -2.75 5.08
C LEU A 53 -5.66 -4.15 5.20
N ALA A 54 -5.55 -4.68 6.43
CA ALA A 54 -5.08 -6.04 6.69
C ALA A 54 -6.00 -7.09 6.03
N VAL A 55 -7.32 -6.91 6.08
CA VAL A 55 -8.27 -7.79 5.39
C VAL A 55 -8.05 -7.76 3.87
N GLY A 56 -7.78 -6.59 3.30
CA GLY A 56 -7.41 -6.48 1.87
C GLY A 56 -6.13 -7.24 1.54
N GLN A 57 -5.09 -7.11 2.37
CA GLN A 57 -3.83 -7.85 2.21
C GLN A 57 -4.00 -9.37 2.31
N MET A 58 -4.87 -9.84 3.22
CA MET A 58 -5.21 -11.27 3.29
C MET A 58 -5.91 -11.76 2.03
N ALA A 59 -6.78 -10.95 1.43
CA ALA A 59 -7.45 -11.30 0.17
C ALA A 59 -6.44 -11.43 -0.99
N ASP A 60 -5.47 -10.50 -1.09
CA ASP A 60 -4.41 -10.57 -2.10
C ASP A 60 -3.52 -11.82 -1.90
N ALA A 61 -3.14 -12.13 -0.65
CA ALA A 61 -2.38 -13.34 -0.32
C ALA A 61 -3.15 -14.63 -0.67
N MET A 62 -4.46 -14.62 -0.42
CA MET A 62 -5.35 -15.74 -0.76
C MET A 62 -5.41 -15.97 -2.27
N GLU A 63 -5.43 -14.91 -3.10
CA GLU A 63 -5.40 -15.04 -4.56
C GLU A 63 -4.10 -15.70 -5.06
N ILE A 64 -2.95 -15.34 -4.51
CA ILE A 64 -1.66 -15.96 -4.87
C ILE A 64 -1.63 -17.42 -4.44
N THR A 65 -2.12 -17.72 -3.24
CA THR A 65 -2.21 -19.10 -2.74
C THR A 65 -3.15 -19.94 -3.61
N LEU A 66 -4.28 -19.36 -4.02
CA LEU A 66 -5.26 -20.02 -4.89
C LEU A 66 -4.65 -20.39 -6.26
N LEU A 67 -3.74 -19.58 -6.81
CA LEU A 67 -3.00 -19.94 -8.03
C LEU A 67 -2.21 -21.24 -7.88
N SER A 68 -1.61 -21.49 -6.72
CA SER A 68 -0.83 -22.69 -6.44
C SER A 68 -1.67 -23.97 -6.48
N PHE A 69 -2.95 -23.88 -6.12
CA PHE A 69 -3.89 -25.00 -6.18
C PHE A 69 -4.61 -25.09 -7.53
N LEU A 70 -4.93 -23.95 -8.13
CA LEU A 70 -5.64 -23.89 -9.40
C LEU A 70 -4.81 -24.49 -10.54
N ALA A 71 -3.52 -24.19 -10.59
CA ALA A 71 -2.63 -24.60 -11.66
C ALA A 71 -2.60 -26.13 -11.88
N PRO A 72 -2.33 -26.99 -10.86
CA PRO A 72 -2.36 -28.44 -11.03
C PRO A 72 -3.78 -28.99 -11.27
N CYS A 73 -4.82 -28.37 -10.70
CA CYS A 73 -6.20 -28.80 -10.88
C CYS A 73 -6.64 -28.65 -12.35
N VAL A 74 -6.42 -27.48 -12.93
CA VAL A 74 -6.76 -27.19 -14.33
C VAL A 74 -5.89 -28.00 -15.30
N GLN A 75 -4.64 -28.26 -14.93
CA GLN A 75 -3.75 -29.12 -15.71
C GLN A 75 -4.31 -30.55 -15.83
N SER A 76 -4.83 -31.10 -14.73
CA SER A 76 -5.39 -32.46 -14.71
C SER A 76 -6.74 -32.56 -15.44
N GLU A 77 -7.59 -31.53 -15.31
CA GLU A 77 -8.93 -31.52 -15.89
C GLU A 77 -8.93 -31.26 -17.40
N TRP A 78 -8.12 -30.30 -17.85
CA TRP A 78 -8.08 -29.87 -19.26
C TRP A 78 -6.93 -30.45 -20.05
N GLY A 79 -6.08 -31.28 -19.44
CA GLY A 79 -4.93 -31.90 -20.09
C GLY A 79 -3.90 -30.88 -20.59
N LEU A 80 -3.72 -29.77 -19.85
CA LEU A 80 -2.84 -28.69 -20.27
C LEU A 80 -1.36 -29.11 -20.20
N SER A 81 -0.57 -28.56 -21.12
CA SER A 81 0.89 -28.70 -21.03
C SER A 81 1.45 -27.85 -19.87
N SER A 82 2.64 -28.23 -19.36
CA SER A 82 3.33 -27.45 -18.31
C SER A 82 3.56 -25.99 -18.71
N ALA A 83 3.79 -25.71 -19.99
CA ALA A 83 3.95 -24.36 -20.51
C ALA A 83 2.64 -23.55 -20.41
N GLN A 84 1.49 -24.15 -20.70
CA GLN A 84 0.18 -23.50 -20.58
C GLN A 84 -0.16 -23.23 -19.12
N THR A 85 0.14 -24.16 -18.21
CA THR A 85 -0.06 -23.99 -16.78
C THR A 85 0.79 -22.86 -16.23
N SER A 86 2.07 -22.79 -16.60
CA SER A 86 2.97 -21.69 -16.20
C SER A 86 2.52 -20.34 -16.77
N SER A 87 1.89 -20.31 -17.94
CA SER A 87 1.36 -19.08 -18.55
C SER A 87 0.25 -18.45 -17.71
N ILE A 88 -0.55 -19.23 -17.00
CA ILE A 88 -1.61 -18.71 -16.10
C ILE A 88 -0.97 -17.84 -15.02
N THR A 89 0.06 -18.35 -14.35
CA THR A 89 0.78 -17.61 -13.31
C THR A 89 1.52 -16.40 -13.89
N SER A 90 2.16 -16.56 -15.03
CA SER A 90 2.90 -15.47 -15.69
C SER A 90 1.98 -14.30 -16.10
N VAL A 91 0.78 -14.60 -16.58
CA VAL A 91 -0.21 -13.57 -16.97
C VAL A 91 -0.72 -12.80 -15.76
N VAL A 92 -0.90 -13.46 -14.61
CA VAL A 92 -1.29 -12.77 -13.36
C VAL A 92 -0.21 -11.78 -12.94
N PHE A 93 1.06 -12.19 -12.88
CA PHE A 93 2.16 -11.28 -12.52
C PHE A 93 2.36 -10.15 -13.56
N ALA A 94 2.18 -10.45 -14.85
CA ALA A 94 2.20 -9.40 -15.88
C ALA A 94 1.04 -8.41 -15.68
N GLY A 95 -0.15 -8.91 -15.33
CA GLY A 95 -1.29 -8.09 -14.96
C GLY A 95 -1.01 -7.21 -13.75
N GLU A 96 -0.40 -7.76 -12.70
CA GLU A 96 -0.02 -7.05 -11.48
C GLU A 96 0.96 -5.90 -11.77
N LEU A 97 1.97 -6.15 -12.61
CA LEU A 97 2.90 -5.12 -13.07
C LEU A 97 2.17 -3.99 -13.82
N LEU A 98 1.30 -4.32 -14.76
CA LEU A 98 0.51 -3.33 -15.50
C LEU A 98 -0.46 -2.60 -14.57
N GLY A 99 -1.08 -3.31 -13.64
CA GLY A 99 -1.98 -2.77 -12.63
C GLY A 99 -1.28 -1.75 -11.74
N SER A 100 -0.10 -2.04 -11.23
CA SER A 100 0.65 -1.13 -10.36
C SER A 100 0.99 0.19 -11.07
N LEU A 101 1.35 0.12 -12.37
CA LEU A 101 1.61 1.30 -13.20
C LEU A 101 0.35 2.13 -13.47
N PHE A 102 -0.82 1.50 -13.48
CA PHE A 102 -2.11 2.16 -13.73
C PHE A 102 -2.72 2.73 -12.44
N TRP A 103 -2.76 1.96 -11.36
CA TRP A 103 -3.44 2.34 -10.13
C TRP A 103 -2.70 3.43 -9.34
N GLY A 104 -1.37 3.48 -9.38
CA GLY A 104 -0.56 4.51 -8.72
C GLY A 104 -0.97 5.93 -9.18
N PRO A 105 -0.79 6.29 -10.45
CA PRO A 105 -1.19 7.61 -10.96
C PRO A 105 -2.70 7.89 -10.85
N LEU A 106 -3.54 6.86 -10.88
CA LEU A 106 -4.98 7.02 -10.69
C LEU A 106 -5.32 7.38 -9.24
N ALA A 107 -4.61 6.79 -8.26
CA ALA A 107 -4.76 7.11 -6.85
C ALA A 107 -4.41 8.57 -6.54
N ASP A 108 -3.37 9.08 -7.19
CA ASP A 108 -2.97 10.49 -7.05
C ASP A 108 -3.99 11.47 -7.64
N ARG A 109 -4.70 11.08 -8.72
CA ARG A 109 -5.68 11.94 -9.42
C ARG A 109 -7.09 11.85 -8.83
N ARG A 110 -7.59 10.66 -8.51
CA ARG A 110 -8.96 10.42 -8.06
C ARG A 110 -9.09 10.19 -6.55
N GLY A 111 -7.96 10.14 -5.86
CA GLY A 111 -7.89 9.87 -4.43
C GLY A 111 -7.74 8.39 -4.11
N ARG A 112 -6.99 8.11 -3.06
CA ARG A 112 -6.57 6.77 -2.62
C ARG A 112 -7.74 5.83 -2.34
N ARG A 113 -8.78 6.32 -1.64
CA ARG A 113 -9.96 5.52 -1.27
C ARG A 113 -10.74 5.02 -2.47
N ALA A 114 -11.04 5.91 -3.43
CA ALA A 114 -11.82 5.55 -4.61
C ALA A 114 -11.08 4.54 -5.48
N THR A 115 -9.78 4.75 -5.66
CA THR A 115 -8.90 3.87 -6.44
C THR A 115 -8.78 2.49 -5.81
N TYR A 116 -8.60 2.40 -4.50
CA TYR A 116 -8.55 1.12 -3.79
C TYR A 116 -9.86 0.33 -3.90
N LEU A 117 -11.01 0.99 -3.73
CA LEU A 117 -12.31 0.33 -3.91
C LEU A 117 -12.52 -0.14 -5.36
N ALA A 118 -12.04 0.63 -6.33
CA ALA A 118 -12.11 0.23 -7.74
C ALA A 118 -11.23 -0.99 -8.03
N SER A 119 -10.01 -1.07 -7.49
CA SER A 119 -9.13 -2.25 -7.66
C SER A 119 -9.75 -3.50 -7.04
N LEU A 120 -10.31 -3.41 -5.83
CA LEU A 120 -11.03 -4.52 -5.18
C LEU A 120 -12.24 -4.97 -6.00
N SER A 121 -12.98 -4.03 -6.61
CA SER A 121 -14.12 -4.36 -7.49
C SER A 121 -13.67 -5.12 -8.72
N VAL A 122 -12.52 -4.77 -9.31
CA VAL A 122 -11.93 -5.48 -10.44
C VAL A 122 -11.53 -6.91 -10.03
N ILE A 123 -10.88 -7.08 -8.88
CA ILE A 123 -10.51 -8.40 -8.34
C ILE A 123 -11.75 -9.27 -8.17
N LEU A 124 -12.79 -8.73 -7.53
CA LEU A 124 -14.04 -9.45 -7.28
C LEU A 124 -14.72 -9.88 -8.60
N ALA A 125 -14.89 -8.94 -9.54
CA ALA A 125 -15.54 -9.21 -10.80
C ALA A 125 -14.77 -10.22 -11.66
N ALA A 126 -13.45 -10.06 -11.76
CA ALA A 126 -12.58 -10.94 -12.53
C ALA A 126 -12.44 -12.32 -11.84
N GLY A 127 -12.40 -12.37 -10.51
CA GLY A 127 -12.40 -13.59 -9.72
C GLY A 127 -13.69 -14.42 -9.96
N LEU A 128 -14.85 -13.76 -9.91
CA LEU A 128 -16.13 -14.42 -10.24
C LEU A 128 -16.18 -14.88 -11.69
N ALA A 129 -15.68 -14.07 -12.63
CA ALA A 129 -15.59 -14.46 -14.04
C ALA A 129 -14.67 -15.68 -14.25
N SER A 130 -13.60 -15.80 -13.47
CA SER A 130 -12.71 -16.96 -13.53
C SER A 130 -13.35 -18.23 -12.97
N ALA A 131 -14.27 -18.12 -12.01
CA ALA A 131 -15.02 -19.27 -11.48
C ALA A 131 -16.00 -19.86 -12.51
N GLY A 132 -16.50 -19.04 -13.45
CA GLY A 132 -17.32 -19.47 -14.56
C GLY A 132 -16.54 -19.83 -15.85
N ALA A 133 -15.23 -20.07 -15.75
CA ALA A 133 -14.40 -20.33 -16.92
C ALA A 133 -14.68 -21.72 -17.50
N GLU A 134 -15.15 -21.76 -18.75
CA GLU A 134 -15.42 -23.00 -19.51
C GLU A 134 -14.20 -23.45 -20.35
N GLY A 135 -13.12 -22.63 -20.40
CA GLY A 135 -11.95 -22.93 -21.20
C GLY A 135 -10.72 -22.10 -20.82
N TYR A 136 -9.57 -22.62 -21.27
CA TYR A 136 -8.25 -22.05 -20.95
C TYR A 136 -8.12 -20.56 -21.30
N ALA A 137 -8.54 -20.14 -22.50
CA ALA A 137 -8.39 -18.76 -22.94
C ALA A 137 -9.20 -17.77 -22.07
N TRP A 138 -10.41 -18.18 -21.67
CA TRP A 138 -11.25 -17.38 -20.77
C TRP A 138 -10.62 -17.28 -19.38
N LEU A 139 -10.15 -18.40 -18.84
CA LEU A 139 -9.45 -18.44 -17.55
C LEU A 139 -8.21 -17.54 -17.55
N LEU A 140 -7.42 -17.61 -18.63
CA LEU A 140 -6.21 -16.80 -18.79
C LEU A 140 -6.53 -15.29 -18.78
N ALA A 141 -7.54 -14.88 -19.52
CA ALA A 141 -7.99 -13.49 -19.58
C ALA A 141 -8.51 -13.00 -18.21
N ALA A 142 -9.36 -13.80 -17.56
CA ALA A 142 -9.91 -13.48 -16.25
C ALA A 142 -8.82 -13.37 -15.19
N ARG A 143 -7.83 -14.28 -15.17
CA ARG A 143 -6.69 -14.25 -14.27
C ARG A 143 -5.76 -13.06 -14.52
N GLY A 144 -5.57 -12.67 -15.77
CA GLY A 144 -4.83 -11.46 -16.12
C GLY A 144 -5.51 -10.19 -15.53
N LEU A 145 -6.84 -10.12 -15.61
CA LEU A 145 -7.61 -9.03 -15.01
C LEU A 145 -7.57 -9.04 -13.47
N VAL A 146 -7.59 -10.23 -12.84
CA VAL A 146 -7.35 -10.34 -11.39
C VAL A 146 -5.98 -9.76 -11.06
N GLY A 147 -4.92 -10.11 -11.81
CA GLY A 147 -3.59 -9.55 -11.62
C GLY A 147 -3.57 -8.02 -11.73
N VAL A 148 -4.27 -7.45 -12.72
CA VAL A 148 -4.39 -5.98 -12.82
C VAL A 148 -5.05 -5.38 -11.57
N GLY A 149 -6.05 -6.03 -11.00
CA GLY A 149 -6.67 -5.61 -9.75
C GLY A 149 -5.71 -5.68 -8.55
N VAL A 150 -5.00 -6.80 -8.40
CA VAL A 150 -4.00 -7.03 -7.33
C VAL A 150 -2.87 -5.99 -7.38
N GLY A 151 -2.47 -5.54 -8.58
CA GLY A 151 -1.52 -4.44 -8.74
C GLY A 151 -1.91 -3.13 -8.04
N GLY A 152 -3.17 -2.97 -7.61
CA GLY A 152 -3.63 -1.87 -6.75
C GLY A 152 -3.26 -2.03 -5.27
N GLY A 153 -2.67 -3.14 -4.85
CA GLY A 153 -2.28 -3.42 -3.46
C GLY A 153 -1.23 -2.47 -2.88
N CYS A 154 -0.47 -1.74 -3.72
CA CYS A 154 0.45 -0.69 -3.25
C CYS A 154 -0.29 0.53 -2.68
N VAL A 155 -1.50 0.84 -3.18
CA VAL A 155 -2.28 2.03 -2.78
C VAL A 155 -2.61 2.07 -1.28
N PRO A 156 -3.07 0.98 -0.63
CA PRO A 156 -3.33 0.97 0.80
C PRO A 156 -2.07 1.17 1.65
N PHE A 157 -0.91 0.67 1.22
CA PHE A 157 0.36 0.90 1.92
C PHE A 157 0.73 2.38 1.95
N ASP A 158 0.69 3.04 0.80
CA ASP A 158 0.99 4.46 0.69
C ASP A 158 0.01 5.29 1.52
N PHE A 159 -1.29 4.98 1.42
CA PHE A 159 -2.32 5.66 2.19
C PHE A 159 -2.11 5.51 3.70
N PHE A 160 -1.79 4.30 4.16
CA PHE A 160 -1.55 4.05 5.58
C PHE A 160 -0.27 4.74 6.06
N ALA A 161 0.78 4.74 5.25
CA ALA A 161 2.02 5.42 5.55
C ALA A 161 1.86 6.94 5.72
N GLU A 162 0.96 7.57 4.95
CA GLU A 162 0.66 9.00 5.04
C GLU A 162 -0.05 9.40 6.35
N VAL A 163 -0.84 8.50 6.93
CA VAL A 163 -1.64 8.76 8.15
C VAL A 163 -0.89 8.41 9.44
N LEU A 164 0.29 7.81 9.33
CA LEU A 164 1.08 7.35 10.47
C LEU A 164 2.17 8.35 10.89
N PRO A 165 2.36 8.57 12.21
CA PRO A 165 3.51 9.28 12.75
C PRO A 165 4.81 8.61 12.32
N GLN A 166 5.84 9.39 11.96
CA GLN A 166 7.13 8.88 11.47
C GLN A 166 7.77 7.84 12.40
N GLU A 167 7.68 8.07 13.72
CA GLU A 167 8.29 7.18 14.74
C GLU A 167 7.71 5.77 14.75
N ARG A 168 6.43 5.59 14.39
CA ARG A 168 5.73 4.31 14.45
C ARG A 168 5.42 3.73 13.08
N ARG A 169 5.67 4.48 11.99
CA ARG A 169 5.37 4.10 10.60
C ARG A 169 5.96 2.73 10.24
N GLY A 170 7.25 2.52 10.49
CA GLY A 170 7.92 1.26 10.17
C GLY A 170 7.33 0.06 10.90
N ARG A 171 7.02 0.18 12.19
CA ARG A 171 6.41 -0.92 12.97
C ARG A 171 4.99 -1.25 12.50
N ALA A 172 4.17 -0.24 12.20
CA ALA A 172 2.81 -0.44 11.77
C ALA A 172 2.75 -1.05 10.36
N LEU A 173 3.61 -0.62 9.44
CA LEU A 173 3.72 -1.21 8.11
C LEU A 173 4.26 -2.65 8.15
N ALA A 174 5.26 -2.93 9.01
CA ALA A 174 5.75 -4.30 9.23
C ALA A 174 4.65 -5.21 9.81
N PHE A 175 3.83 -4.69 10.73
CA PHE A 175 2.70 -5.43 11.29
C PHE A 175 1.62 -5.70 10.22
N LEU A 176 1.33 -4.72 9.36
CA LEU A 176 0.40 -4.90 8.23
C LEU A 176 0.90 -6.00 7.28
N GLN A 177 2.21 -6.08 7.04
CA GLN A 177 2.81 -7.08 6.18
C GLN A 177 2.70 -8.52 6.73
N LEU A 178 2.56 -8.70 8.04
CA LEU A 178 2.33 -10.04 8.61
C LEU A 178 1.02 -10.67 8.13
N PHE A 179 0.01 -9.87 7.82
CA PHE A 179 -1.26 -10.37 7.29
C PHE A 179 -1.17 -10.82 5.83
N TRP A 180 -0.11 -10.45 5.13
CA TRP A 180 0.14 -10.94 3.78
C TRP A 180 0.90 -12.28 3.79
N GLY A 181 1.74 -12.52 4.79
CA GLY A 181 2.59 -13.72 4.88
C GLY A 181 2.03 -14.86 5.73
N GLY A 182 0.88 -14.66 6.40
CA GLY A 182 0.20 -15.66 7.23
C GLY A 182 -0.89 -16.36 6.48
#